data_1da28d8800f1cccb3b5dbe6636d9e432
#
_entry.id   1da28d8800f1cccb3b5dbe6636d9e432
#
_cell.length_a   1.000
_cell.length_b   1.000
_cell.length_c   1.000
_cell.angle_alpha   90.00
_cell.angle_beta   90.00
_cell.angle_gamma   90.00
#
_symmetry.space_group_name_H-M   'P 1'
#
loop_
_entity.id
_entity.type
_entity.pdbx_description
1 polymer ?
#
loop_
_entity_poly.entity_id
_entity_poly.type
_entity_poly.pdbx_seq_one_letter_code
_entity_poly.pdbx_strand_id
1 'polypeptide(L)'
;MDRPWVVALVQSPPLTGADPVGTLATEISALCRERPDVSMIVYPEIHLFGGSDLAPDPNAWLADAAEPLDGPRATALAEIAAAHGIWLVPGSLSERDGDAIYNTAVVFAPDGRLVAAYRKVFPWRPYEAWAPGADWVTFDVPEIGRFGLSICFDSWFPESTRQLGWLGADIILNLVKTVGEDRAQEVVLAQANAIVNQVYFLSVNAAGPVGAGRSVYVDPDGRVIAECPDAAPAVTIVEIDPDKVREVREHGTVGLNRLGNQIWAGDTPIRLPAYDGTMDPLRRAPDSAADPGAPRSHDAPTGGG
;
A
#
# COMPACT_ATOMS: atom_id res chain seq x y z
N MET A 1 -9.12 20.41 -17.39
CA MET A 1 -9.02 20.83 -15.97
C MET A 1 -7.99 21.93 -15.89
N ASP A 2 -8.34 23.10 -15.30
CA ASP A 2 -7.42 24.25 -15.24
C ASP A 2 -6.38 24.15 -14.10
N ARG A 3 -6.39 23.07 -13.31
CA ARG A 3 -5.42 22.83 -12.23
C ARG A 3 -4.93 21.38 -12.25
N PRO A 4 -3.61 21.17 -12.10
CA PRO A 4 -3.07 19.82 -11.90
C PRO A 4 -3.60 19.23 -10.59
N TRP A 5 -3.79 17.91 -10.55
CA TRP A 5 -4.16 17.21 -9.33
C TRP A 5 -2.91 16.80 -8.57
N VAL A 6 -2.72 17.42 -7.41
CA VAL A 6 -1.47 17.39 -6.65
C VAL A 6 -1.60 16.48 -5.43
N VAL A 7 -0.66 15.56 -5.28
CA VAL A 7 -0.55 14.65 -4.14
C VAL A 7 0.73 14.95 -3.36
N ALA A 8 0.61 15.06 -2.05
CA ALA A 8 1.75 15.09 -1.13
C ALA A 8 2.00 13.68 -0.58
N LEU A 9 3.15 13.10 -0.88
CA LEU A 9 3.64 11.86 -0.31
C LEU A 9 4.55 12.21 0.86
N VAL A 10 4.11 11.90 2.08
CA VAL A 10 4.81 12.31 3.31
C VAL A 10 5.66 11.15 3.83
N GLN A 11 6.94 11.17 3.56
CA GLN A 11 7.92 10.29 4.20
C GLN A 11 8.26 10.86 5.57
N SER A 12 7.65 10.33 6.61
CA SER A 12 7.81 10.80 7.99
C SER A 12 7.99 9.62 8.94
N PRO A 13 8.73 9.78 10.05
CA PRO A 13 8.79 8.74 11.07
C PRO A 13 7.41 8.57 11.72
N PRO A 14 7.07 7.35 12.18
CA PRO A 14 5.84 7.14 12.92
C PRO A 14 5.75 8.02 14.17
N LEU A 15 4.58 8.54 14.47
CA LEU A 15 4.34 9.45 15.59
C LEU A 15 4.34 8.71 16.92
N THR A 16 5.16 9.14 17.87
CA THR A 16 5.37 8.48 19.18
C THR A 16 4.77 9.21 20.37
N GLY A 17 4.21 10.40 20.15
CA GLY A 17 3.66 11.23 21.23
C GLY A 17 2.37 10.68 21.85
N ALA A 18 1.92 11.31 22.94
CA ALA A 18 0.67 10.95 23.63
C ALA A 18 -0.60 11.34 22.81
N ASP A 19 -0.47 12.31 21.90
CA ASP A 19 -1.53 12.74 20.98
C ASP A 19 -1.02 12.72 19.53
N PRO A 20 -0.95 11.54 18.90
CA PRO A 20 -0.49 11.43 17.53
C PRO A 20 -1.46 12.07 16.52
N VAL A 21 -2.77 12.08 16.81
CA VAL A 21 -3.75 12.70 15.91
C VAL A 21 -3.64 14.23 15.93
N GLY A 22 -3.47 14.85 17.08
CA GLY A 22 -3.24 16.29 17.20
C GLY A 22 -1.91 16.73 16.56
N THR A 23 -0.87 15.88 16.66
CA THR A 23 0.39 16.11 15.95
C THR A 23 0.19 16.07 14.46
N LEU A 24 -0.47 15.02 13.93
CA LEU A 24 -0.83 14.89 12.51
C LEU A 24 -1.64 16.11 12.02
N ALA A 25 -2.64 16.56 12.79
CA ALA A 25 -3.44 17.74 12.44
C ALA A 25 -2.58 19.00 12.28
N THR A 26 -1.57 19.16 13.15
CA THR A 26 -0.63 20.26 13.10
C THR A 26 0.24 20.21 11.84
N GLU A 27 0.78 19.03 11.51
CA GLU A 27 1.59 18.79 10.31
C GLU A 27 0.77 19.05 9.02
N ILE A 28 -0.45 18.53 8.94
CA ILE A 28 -1.35 18.75 7.81
C ILE A 28 -1.69 20.23 7.66
N SER A 29 -1.99 20.93 8.77
CA SER A 29 -2.28 22.35 8.74
C SER A 29 -1.08 23.19 8.25
N ALA A 30 0.13 22.80 8.60
CA ALA A 30 1.34 23.44 8.11
C ALA A 30 1.54 23.18 6.61
N LEU A 31 1.38 21.94 6.17
CA LEU A 31 1.53 21.54 4.78
C LEU A 31 0.49 22.21 3.87
N CYS A 32 -0.79 22.21 4.24
CA CYS A 32 -1.85 22.88 3.48
C CYS A 32 -1.65 24.40 3.37
N ARG A 33 -1.05 25.01 4.37
CA ARG A 33 -0.72 26.44 4.35
C ARG A 33 0.45 26.74 3.43
N GLU A 34 1.46 25.88 3.41
CA GLU A 34 2.63 25.99 2.52
C GLU A 34 2.29 25.62 1.07
N ARG A 35 1.44 24.60 0.89
CA ARG A 35 1.02 24.08 -0.40
C ARG A 35 -0.51 24.01 -0.50
N PRO A 36 -1.16 25.17 -0.73
CA PRO A 36 -2.62 25.25 -0.85
C PRO A 36 -3.20 24.61 -2.11
N ASP A 37 -2.32 24.14 -3.01
CA ASP A 37 -2.65 23.42 -4.23
C ASP A 37 -2.78 21.90 -4.00
N VAL A 38 -2.34 21.35 -2.86
CA VAL A 38 -2.42 19.93 -2.56
C VAL A 38 -3.86 19.48 -2.42
N SER A 39 -4.22 18.43 -3.17
CA SER A 39 -5.54 17.82 -3.18
C SER A 39 -5.63 16.56 -2.32
N MET A 40 -4.51 15.82 -2.19
CA MET A 40 -4.42 14.60 -1.36
C MET A 40 -3.11 14.57 -0.57
N ILE A 41 -3.20 14.11 0.67
CA ILE A 41 -2.02 13.86 1.53
C ILE A 41 -2.01 12.38 1.92
N VAL A 42 -0.85 11.74 1.72
CA VAL A 42 -0.66 10.30 1.97
C VAL A 42 0.50 10.09 2.94
N TYR A 43 0.23 9.40 4.05
CA TYR A 43 1.20 9.00 5.06
C TYR A 43 1.52 7.51 4.99
N PRO A 44 2.66 7.07 5.59
CA PRO A 44 3.09 5.66 5.60
C PRO A 44 2.18 4.75 6.44
N GLU A 45 2.44 3.43 6.32
CA GLU A 45 1.85 2.39 7.16
C GLU A 45 2.07 2.67 8.65
N ILE A 46 0.99 2.49 9.47
CA ILE A 46 1.03 2.59 10.95
C ILE A 46 1.64 3.91 11.45
N HIS A 47 1.46 4.99 10.70
CA HIS A 47 2.08 6.28 10.98
C HIS A 47 1.70 6.85 12.37
N LEU A 48 0.45 6.64 12.81
CA LEU A 48 -0.04 7.11 14.12
C LEU A 48 0.40 6.22 15.31
N PHE A 49 1.12 5.17 15.07
CA PHE A 49 1.38 4.10 16.05
C PHE A 49 2.86 3.91 16.37
N GLY A 50 3.67 4.97 16.30
CA GLY A 50 5.10 4.92 16.57
C GLY A 50 5.45 4.48 18.00
N GLY A 51 4.51 4.55 18.95
CA GLY A 51 4.68 3.97 20.28
C GLY A 51 4.93 2.47 20.27
N SER A 52 4.44 1.74 19.26
CA SER A 52 4.68 0.31 19.08
C SER A 52 6.17 -0.01 18.88
N ASP A 53 6.91 0.87 18.22
CA ASP A 53 8.35 0.67 17.96
C ASP A 53 9.22 0.79 19.22
N LEU A 54 8.66 1.38 20.28
CA LEU A 54 9.29 1.54 21.59
C LEU A 54 8.82 0.48 22.60
N ALA A 55 7.80 -0.30 22.25
CA ALA A 55 7.19 -1.28 23.14
C ALA A 55 8.00 -2.59 23.16
N PRO A 56 8.09 -3.28 24.32
CA PRO A 56 8.69 -4.62 24.42
C PRO A 56 7.98 -5.67 23.54
N ASP A 57 6.66 -5.53 23.37
CA ASP A 57 5.83 -6.32 22.46
C ASP A 57 5.02 -5.38 21.58
N PRO A 58 5.49 -5.10 20.37
CA PRO A 58 4.78 -4.23 19.42
C PRO A 58 3.37 -4.72 19.06
N ASN A 59 3.18 -6.03 18.93
CA ASN A 59 1.88 -6.58 18.55
C ASN A 59 0.84 -6.41 19.66
N ALA A 60 1.22 -6.67 20.92
CA ALA A 60 0.35 -6.43 22.07
C ALA A 60 0.02 -4.94 22.20
N TRP A 61 1.00 -4.05 22.02
CA TRP A 61 0.78 -2.60 22.07
C TRP A 61 -0.20 -2.13 20.98
N LEU A 62 -0.05 -2.63 19.76
CA LEU A 62 -0.95 -2.31 18.64
C LEU A 62 -2.37 -2.85 18.87
N ALA A 63 -2.48 -4.03 19.48
CA ALA A 63 -3.78 -4.60 19.84
C ALA A 63 -4.48 -3.75 20.92
N ASP A 64 -3.76 -3.29 21.93
CA ASP A 64 -4.31 -2.42 22.98
C ASP A 64 -4.75 -1.05 22.42
N ALA A 65 -3.99 -0.52 21.45
CA ALA A 65 -4.28 0.75 20.80
C ALA A 65 -5.36 0.66 19.69
N ALA A 66 -5.85 -0.54 19.38
CA ALA A 66 -6.80 -0.74 18.30
C ALA A 66 -8.21 -0.19 18.64
N GLU A 67 -8.79 0.53 17.66
CA GLU A 67 -10.13 1.09 17.73
C GLU A 67 -10.98 0.63 16.53
N PRO A 68 -12.32 0.59 16.67
CA PRO A 68 -13.19 0.40 15.51
C PRO A 68 -13.10 1.61 14.56
N LEU A 69 -13.44 1.41 13.29
CA LEU A 69 -13.37 2.48 12.27
C LEU A 69 -14.44 3.58 12.44
N ASP A 70 -15.40 3.38 13.30
CA ASP A 70 -16.37 4.41 13.75
C ASP A 70 -15.99 5.02 15.12
N GLY A 71 -14.79 4.72 15.61
CA GLY A 71 -14.26 5.20 16.87
C GLY A 71 -13.75 6.64 16.85
N PRO A 72 -13.27 7.14 18.01
CA PRO A 72 -12.85 8.53 18.16
C PRO A 72 -11.67 8.91 17.26
N ARG A 73 -10.73 7.98 16.99
CA ARG A 73 -9.60 8.25 16.11
C ARG A 73 -10.04 8.51 14.68
N ALA A 74 -10.90 7.64 14.13
CA ALA A 74 -11.43 7.81 12.77
C ALA A 74 -12.27 9.08 12.65
N THR A 75 -13.06 9.42 13.69
CA THR A 75 -13.83 10.67 13.74
C THR A 75 -12.91 11.90 13.67
N ALA A 76 -11.85 11.94 14.48
CA ALA A 76 -10.90 13.05 14.46
C ALA A 76 -10.16 13.18 13.11
N LEU A 77 -9.81 12.07 12.47
CA LEU A 77 -9.20 12.07 11.13
C LEU A 77 -10.16 12.58 10.05
N ALA A 78 -11.45 12.23 10.15
CA ALA A 78 -12.50 12.75 9.29
C ALA A 78 -12.65 14.28 9.42
N GLU A 79 -12.62 14.80 10.65
CA GLU A 79 -12.66 16.23 10.93
C GLU A 79 -11.45 16.96 10.34
N ILE A 80 -10.25 16.39 10.41
CA ILE A 80 -9.03 16.96 9.80
C ILE A 80 -9.20 17.06 8.27
N ALA A 81 -9.65 15.98 7.63
CA ALA A 81 -9.87 15.97 6.17
C ALA A 81 -10.89 17.06 5.77
N ALA A 82 -12.01 17.15 6.49
CA ALA A 82 -13.06 18.14 6.23
C ALA A 82 -12.59 19.58 6.49
N ALA A 83 -11.83 19.82 7.56
CA ALA A 83 -11.34 21.15 7.90
C ALA A 83 -10.41 21.75 6.85
N HIS A 84 -9.67 20.89 6.13
CA HIS A 84 -8.74 21.32 5.08
C HIS A 84 -9.28 21.11 3.66
N GLY A 85 -10.42 20.42 3.50
CA GLY A 85 -11.02 20.13 2.19
C GLY A 85 -10.12 19.26 1.30
N ILE A 86 -9.40 18.30 1.89
CA ILE A 86 -8.44 17.44 1.22
C ILE A 86 -8.85 15.96 1.30
N TRP A 87 -8.37 15.19 0.35
CA TRP A 87 -8.32 13.74 0.50
C TRP A 87 -7.21 13.39 1.49
N LEU A 88 -7.53 12.62 2.53
CA LEU A 88 -6.57 12.22 3.56
C LEU A 88 -6.42 10.71 3.62
N VAL A 89 -5.19 10.25 3.45
CA VAL A 89 -4.74 8.88 3.73
C VAL A 89 -3.73 8.96 4.88
N PRO A 90 -4.18 8.84 6.14
CA PRO A 90 -3.33 9.09 7.32
C PRO A 90 -2.35 7.94 7.62
N GLY A 91 -2.14 7.08 6.65
CA GLY A 91 -1.48 5.79 6.81
C GLY A 91 -2.49 4.68 7.03
N SER A 92 -2.03 3.59 7.64
CA SER A 92 -2.91 2.53 8.11
C SER A 92 -3.13 2.62 9.62
N LEU A 93 -4.25 2.05 10.06
CA LEU A 93 -4.70 2.06 11.45
C LEU A 93 -4.69 0.64 12.03
N SER A 94 -4.46 0.52 13.34
CA SER A 94 -4.81 -0.66 14.10
C SER A 94 -6.32 -0.67 14.31
N GLU A 95 -7.04 -1.45 13.50
CA GLU A 95 -8.49 -1.58 13.53
C GLU A 95 -8.90 -2.75 14.42
N ARG A 96 -9.89 -2.53 15.27
CA ARG A 96 -10.59 -3.59 16.02
C ARG A 96 -11.94 -3.87 15.39
N ASP A 97 -12.18 -5.12 15.01
CA ASP A 97 -13.49 -5.60 14.56
C ASP A 97 -13.82 -6.92 15.28
N GLY A 98 -14.71 -6.84 16.28
CA GLY A 98 -14.95 -7.93 17.21
C GLY A 98 -13.68 -8.31 17.97
N ASP A 99 -13.32 -9.58 17.90
CA ASP A 99 -12.10 -10.13 18.54
C ASP A 99 -10.85 -10.02 17.64
N ALA A 100 -11.01 -9.62 16.39
CA ALA A 100 -9.93 -9.53 15.44
C ALA A 100 -9.30 -8.11 15.40
N ILE A 101 -7.99 -8.08 15.14
CA ILE A 101 -7.24 -6.85 14.95
C ILE A 101 -6.64 -6.87 13.55
N TYR A 102 -6.85 -5.78 12.80
CA TYR A 102 -6.40 -5.64 11.42
C TYR A 102 -5.47 -4.44 11.25
N ASN A 103 -4.59 -4.53 10.28
CA ASN A 103 -3.84 -3.40 9.75
C ASN A 103 -4.64 -2.82 8.57
N THR A 104 -5.27 -1.66 8.75
CA THR A 104 -6.29 -1.15 7.84
C THR A 104 -5.93 0.24 7.30
N ALA A 105 -5.70 0.34 5.99
CA ALA A 105 -5.57 1.61 5.29
C ALA A 105 -6.95 2.27 5.16
N VAL A 106 -7.04 3.54 5.49
CA VAL A 106 -8.31 4.32 5.43
C VAL A 106 -8.14 5.55 4.55
N VAL A 107 -9.25 5.95 3.90
CA VAL A 107 -9.28 7.13 3.05
C VAL A 107 -10.48 8.00 3.43
N PHE A 108 -10.21 9.26 3.78
CA PHE A 108 -11.24 10.25 4.04
C PHE A 108 -11.33 11.22 2.86
N ALA A 109 -12.57 11.48 2.40
CA ALA A 109 -12.85 12.47 1.36
C ALA A 109 -12.79 13.90 1.93
N PRO A 110 -12.75 14.94 1.06
CA PRO A 110 -12.72 16.34 1.48
C PRO A 110 -13.91 16.81 2.33
N ASP A 111 -14.97 16.05 2.38
CA ASP A 111 -16.16 16.31 3.24
C ASP A 111 -16.09 15.52 4.58
N GLY A 112 -15.00 14.82 4.85
CA GLY A 112 -14.79 14.02 6.04
C GLY A 112 -15.36 12.61 5.97
N ARG A 113 -16.04 12.20 4.90
CA ARG A 113 -16.55 10.81 4.79
C ARG A 113 -15.41 9.81 4.67
N LEU A 114 -15.46 8.74 5.45
CA LEU A 114 -14.66 7.54 5.22
C LEU A 114 -15.17 6.85 3.93
N VAL A 115 -14.38 6.90 2.88
CA VAL A 115 -14.78 6.38 1.54
C VAL A 115 -14.17 5.03 1.21
N ALA A 116 -13.06 4.67 1.85
CA ALA A 116 -12.43 3.37 1.68
C ALA A 116 -11.74 2.93 2.96
N ALA A 117 -11.80 1.62 3.22
CA ALA A 117 -11.05 0.93 4.26
C ALA A 117 -10.57 -0.41 3.71
N TYR A 118 -9.26 -0.62 3.72
CA TYR A 118 -8.61 -1.82 3.18
C TYR A 118 -7.80 -2.51 4.26
N ARG A 119 -8.15 -3.73 4.61
CA ARG A 119 -7.41 -4.59 5.54
C ARG A 119 -6.28 -5.30 4.79
N LYS A 120 -5.06 -5.19 5.28
CA LYS A 120 -3.86 -5.84 4.72
C LYS A 120 -4.13 -7.34 4.49
N VAL A 121 -4.01 -7.78 3.24
CA VAL A 121 -4.30 -9.18 2.86
C VAL A 121 -3.13 -10.08 3.21
N PHE A 122 -1.88 -9.57 3.10
CA PHE A 122 -0.67 -10.32 3.39
C PHE A 122 0.09 -9.72 4.58
N PRO A 123 -0.34 -9.98 5.86
CA PRO A 123 0.49 -9.64 7.02
C PRO A 123 1.87 -10.29 6.92
N TRP A 124 2.92 -9.55 7.30
CA TRP A 124 4.29 -10.05 7.24
C TRP A 124 4.57 -11.03 8.39
N ARG A 125 4.29 -12.30 8.16
CA ARG A 125 4.43 -13.35 9.15
C ARG A 125 5.88 -13.85 9.26
N PRO A 126 6.36 -14.22 10.46
CA PRO A 126 5.62 -14.31 11.73
C PRO A 126 5.64 -13.00 12.54
N TYR A 127 6.14 -11.90 11.99
CA TYR A 127 6.42 -10.67 12.73
C TYR A 127 5.16 -9.85 13.02
N GLU A 128 4.17 -9.92 12.16
CA GLU A 128 2.88 -9.24 12.33
C GLU A 128 1.80 -10.22 12.76
N ALA A 129 1.10 -9.91 13.87
CA ALA A 129 0.03 -10.73 14.42
C ALA A 129 -1.37 -10.35 13.91
N TRP A 130 -1.47 -9.45 12.94
CA TRP A 130 -2.75 -9.03 12.36
C TRP A 130 -3.53 -10.19 11.75
N ALA A 131 -4.86 -10.11 11.86
CA ALA A 131 -5.73 -10.92 11.03
C ALA A 131 -5.61 -10.47 9.56
N PRO A 132 -5.55 -11.39 8.60
CA PRO A 132 -5.51 -11.02 7.18
C PRO A 132 -6.86 -10.47 6.70
N GLY A 133 -6.83 -9.47 5.83
CA GLY A 133 -7.97 -9.09 5.01
C GLY A 133 -8.28 -10.16 3.95
N ALA A 134 -9.44 -10.04 3.30
CA ALA A 134 -9.88 -10.98 2.28
C ALA A 134 -10.26 -10.28 0.95
N ASP A 135 -10.39 -8.97 0.96
CA ASP A 135 -10.94 -8.21 -0.15
C ASP A 135 -9.95 -7.16 -0.68
N TRP A 136 -9.98 -6.94 -1.98
CA TRP A 136 -9.28 -5.85 -2.64
C TRP A 136 -10.18 -4.62 -2.70
N VAL A 137 -9.65 -3.45 -2.34
CA VAL A 137 -10.41 -2.22 -2.20
C VAL A 137 -9.94 -1.16 -3.17
N THR A 138 -10.88 -0.59 -3.92
CA THR A 138 -10.68 0.58 -4.76
C THR A 138 -11.66 1.69 -4.38
N PHE A 139 -11.31 2.94 -4.68
CA PHE A 139 -12.21 4.09 -4.52
C PHE A 139 -12.02 5.07 -5.68
N ASP A 140 -13.07 5.82 -5.98
CA ASP A 140 -13.05 6.78 -7.08
C ASP A 140 -12.78 8.20 -6.54
N VAL A 141 -11.84 8.89 -7.18
CA VAL A 141 -11.66 10.34 -7.03
C VAL A 141 -12.22 10.98 -8.30
N PRO A 142 -13.28 11.80 -8.18
CA PRO A 142 -13.93 12.40 -9.35
C PRO A 142 -12.93 13.11 -10.27
N GLU A 143 -13.08 12.91 -11.57
CA GLU A 143 -12.26 13.50 -12.65
C GLU A 143 -10.78 13.06 -12.69
N ILE A 144 -10.30 12.32 -11.69
CA ILE A 144 -8.90 11.88 -11.61
C ILE A 144 -8.76 10.41 -11.97
N GLY A 145 -9.64 9.55 -11.42
CA GLY A 145 -9.60 8.13 -11.68
C GLY A 145 -9.83 7.28 -10.44
N ARG A 146 -9.59 6.00 -10.59
CA ARG A 146 -9.78 5.00 -9.54
C ARG A 146 -8.46 4.69 -8.86
N PHE A 147 -8.48 4.74 -7.54
CA PHE A 147 -7.35 4.39 -6.68
C PHE A 147 -7.52 2.99 -6.10
N GLY A 148 -6.42 2.24 -6.01
CA GLY A 148 -6.34 0.98 -5.29
C GLY A 148 -5.47 1.12 -4.04
N LEU A 149 -5.84 0.41 -2.98
CA LEU A 149 -5.10 0.41 -1.70
C LEU A 149 -4.27 -0.86 -1.56
N SER A 150 -3.04 -0.69 -1.09
CA SER A 150 -2.08 -1.75 -0.81
C SER A 150 -1.27 -1.37 0.44
N ILE A 151 -0.89 -2.34 1.26
CA ILE A 151 -0.09 -2.10 2.45
C ILE A 151 1.18 -2.94 2.41
N CYS A 152 2.33 -2.29 2.31
CA CYS A 152 3.67 -2.83 2.52
C CYS A 152 3.89 -4.17 1.78
N PHE A 153 3.89 -5.28 2.51
CA PHE A 153 4.17 -6.62 2.02
C PHE A 153 3.18 -7.12 0.94
N ASP A 154 1.99 -6.53 0.82
CA ASP A 154 1.04 -6.84 -0.27
C ASP A 154 1.68 -6.65 -1.65
N SER A 155 2.59 -5.68 -1.81
CA SER A 155 3.25 -5.38 -3.08
C SER A 155 4.22 -6.46 -3.57
N TRP A 156 4.61 -7.39 -2.69
CA TRP A 156 5.44 -8.54 -3.02
C TRP A 156 4.66 -9.66 -3.73
N PHE A 157 3.33 -9.58 -3.67
CA PHE A 157 2.42 -10.53 -4.32
C PHE A 157 1.88 -9.91 -5.61
N PRO A 158 2.30 -10.39 -6.79
CA PRO A 158 1.84 -9.86 -8.07
C PRO A 158 0.32 -9.87 -8.21
N GLU A 159 -0.35 -10.80 -7.54
CA GLU A 159 -1.80 -10.94 -7.48
C GLU A 159 -2.46 -9.69 -6.92
N SER A 160 -1.86 -9.08 -5.89
CA SER A 160 -2.37 -7.88 -5.22
C SER A 160 -2.60 -6.74 -6.21
N THR A 161 -1.53 -6.29 -6.86
CA THR A 161 -1.63 -5.18 -7.81
C THR A 161 -2.41 -5.58 -9.07
N ARG A 162 -2.31 -6.85 -9.50
CA ARG A 162 -3.09 -7.35 -10.64
C ARG A 162 -4.59 -7.28 -10.37
N GLN A 163 -5.05 -7.70 -9.19
CA GLN A 163 -6.47 -7.61 -8.84
C GLN A 163 -6.94 -6.15 -8.81
N LEU A 164 -6.18 -5.26 -8.18
CA LEU A 164 -6.51 -3.83 -8.17
C LEU A 164 -6.59 -3.23 -9.58
N GLY A 165 -5.62 -3.54 -10.45
CA GLY A 165 -5.63 -3.10 -11.85
C GLY A 165 -6.84 -3.64 -12.62
N TRP A 166 -7.26 -4.88 -12.38
CA TRP A 166 -8.45 -5.49 -13.01
C TRP A 166 -9.77 -4.97 -12.44
N LEU A 167 -9.76 -4.49 -11.19
CA LEU A 167 -10.86 -3.72 -10.62
C LEU A 167 -10.91 -2.28 -11.16
N GLY A 168 -10.02 -1.94 -12.09
CA GLY A 168 -9.98 -0.67 -12.79
C GLY A 168 -9.17 0.42 -12.10
N ALA A 169 -8.31 0.08 -11.14
CA ALA A 169 -7.43 1.06 -10.52
C ALA A 169 -6.47 1.67 -11.57
N ASP A 170 -6.35 2.97 -11.55
CA ASP A 170 -5.41 3.76 -12.34
C ASP A 170 -4.18 4.13 -11.52
N ILE A 171 -4.36 4.27 -10.20
CA ILE A 171 -3.33 4.66 -9.25
C ILE A 171 -3.35 3.69 -8.07
N ILE A 172 -2.19 3.16 -7.69
CA ILE A 172 -2.02 2.34 -6.50
C ILE A 172 -1.32 3.16 -5.42
N LEU A 173 -1.97 3.26 -4.25
CA LEU A 173 -1.34 3.78 -3.03
C LEU A 173 -0.83 2.60 -2.22
N ASN A 174 0.49 2.49 -2.10
CA ASN A 174 1.15 1.48 -1.27
C ASN A 174 1.75 2.16 -0.04
N LEU A 175 1.13 1.92 1.12
CA LEU A 175 1.55 2.47 2.41
C LEU A 175 2.54 1.51 3.06
N VAL A 176 3.75 1.99 3.38
CA VAL A 176 4.87 1.11 3.72
C VAL A 176 5.53 1.54 5.04
N LYS A 177 6.01 0.54 5.80
CA LYS A 177 6.91 0.72 6.94
C LYS A 177 8.03 -0.32 6.88
N THR A 178 8.82 -0.28 5.83
CA THR A 178 9.98 -1.16 5.65
C THR A 178 11.20 -0.54 6.31
N VAL A 179 11.88 -1.33 7.14
CA VAL A 179 13.00 -0.90 7.99
C VAL A 179 14.35 -1.39 7.48
N GLY A 180 14.37 -2.33 6.53
CA GLY A 180 15.54 -3.09 6.12
C GLY A 180 16.05 -2.79 4.70
N GLU A 181 17.05 -3.59 4.30
CA GLU A 181 17.68 -3.53 2.98
C GLU A 181 16.73 -3.97 1.85
N ASP A 182 15.68 -4.70 2.19
CA ASP A 182 14.59 -5.13 1.30
C ASP A 182 13.83 -3.95 0.66
N ARG A 183 13.95 -2.74 1.22
CA ARG A 183 13.42 -1.54 0.56
C ARG A 183 13.94 -1.34 -0.87
N ALA A 184 15.17 -1.75 -1.13
CA ALA A 184 15.74 -1.69 -2.49
C ALA A 184 14.96 -2.60 -3.46
N GLN A 185 14.53 -3.77 -3.00
CA GLN A 185 13.69 -4.68 -3.79
C GLN A 185 12.28 -4.13 -3.99
N GLU A 186 11.70 -3.49 -2.97
CA GLU A 186 10.37 -2.88 -3.06
C GLU A 186 10.31 -1.74 -4.09
N VAL A 187 11.37 -0.96 -4.25
CA VAL A 187 11.47 0.05 -5.32
C VAL A 187 11.42 -0.61 -6.70
N VAL A 188 12.12 -1.74 -6.88
CA VAL A 188 12.04 -2.53 -8.12
C VAL A 188 10.64 -3.11 -8.32
N LEU A 189 10.01 -3.63 -7.26
CA LEU A 189 8.63 -4.14 -7.32
C LEU A 189 7.62 -3.03 -7.65
N ALA A 190 7.81 -1.81 -7.14
CA ALA A 190 6.97 -0.67 -7.49
C ALA A 190 6.99 -0.40 -9.00
N GLN A 191 8.19 -0.42 -9.62
CA GLN A 191 8.34 -0.26 -11.06
C GLN A 191 7.72 -1.44 -11.84
N ALA A 192 8.00 -2.68 -11.41
CA ALA A 192 7.44 -3.86 -12.03
C ALA A 192 5.90 -3.87 -11.96
N ASN A 193 5.34 -3.58 -10.80
CA ASN A 193 3.90 -3.50 -10.60
C ASN A 193 3.25 -2.41 -11.45
N ALA A 194 3.89 -1.24 -11.59
CA ALA A 194 3.42 -0.18 -12.48
C ALA A 194 3.39 -0.62 -13.94
N ILE A 195 4.48 -1.21 -14.45
CA ILE A 195 4.62 -1.66 -15.83
C ILE A 195 3.59 -2.73 -16.19
N VAL A 196 3.52 -3.81 -15.39
CA VAL A 196 2.70 -4.99 -15.74
C VAL A 196 1.21 -4.77 -15.56
N ASN A 197 0.80 -3.71 -14.86
CA ASN A 197 -0.60 -3.34 -14.66
C ASN A 197 -0.97 -2.02 -15.35
N GLN A 198 0.00 -1.30 -15.91
CA GLN A 198 -0.17 0.01 -16.57
C GLN A 198 -0.91 1.00 -15.66
N VAL A 199 -0.38 1.19 -14.45
CA VAL A 199 -0.92 2.04 -13.40
C VAL A 199 0.17 2.94 -12.81
N TYR A 200 -0.21 4.07 -12.23
CA TYR A 200 0.69 4.77 -11.31
C TYR A 200 0.87 3.92 -10.04
N PHE A 201 2.10 3.90 -9.51
CA PHE A 201 2.40 3.21 -8.25
C PHE A 201 3.11 4.17 -7.30
N LEU A 202 2.42 4.56 -6.22
CA LEU A 202 2.88 5.50 -5.20
C LEU A 202 3.20 4.72 -3.93
N SER A 203 4.49 4.48 -3.66
CA SER A 203 4.95 3.75 -2.49
C SER A 203 5.53 4.73 -1.47
N VAL A 204 4.81 4.94 -0.37
CA VAL A 204 5.16 5.88 0.70
C VAL A 204 5.68 5.11 1.89
N ASN A 205 6.99 5.21 2.17
CA ASN A 205 7.65 4.51 3.27
C ASN A 205 7.89 5.43 4.47
N ALA A 206 7.90 4.84 5.67
CA ALA A 206 8.29 5.54 6.87
C ALA A 206 9.75 6.05 6.78
N ALA A 207 9.99 7.23 7.33
CA ALA A 207 11.33 7.79 7.47
C ALA A 207 12.11 7.16 8.64
N GLY A 208 13.42 7.37 8.65
CA GLY A 208 14.27 7.04 9.78
C GLY A 208 13.91 7.82 11.07
N PRO A 209 14.31 7.30 12.25
CA PRO A 209 15.21 6.15 12.43
C PRO A 209 14.55 4.77 12.29
N VAL A 210 13.22 4.69 12.21
CA VAL A 210 12.49 3.42 12.14
C VAL A 210 12.44 2.89 10.72
N GLY A 211 12.00 3.72 9.75
CA GLY A 211 11.85 3.32 8.36
C GLY A 211 13.12 3.52 7.53
N ALA A 212 13.24 2.79 6.44
CA ALA A 212 14.34 2.92 5.47
C ALA A 212 14.14 4.08 4.47
N GLY A 213 13.01 4.79 4.52
CA GLY A 213 12.69 5.86 3.59
C GLY A 213 12.57 5.40 2.14
N ARG A 214 13.12 6.19 1.20
CA ARG A 214 13.12 5.92 -0.23
C ARG A 214 11.70 5.75 -0.80
N SER A 215 10.78 6.62 -0.36
CA SER A 215 9.45 6.71 -0.97
C SER A 215 9.57 6.99 -2.45
N VAL A 216 8.76 6.32 -3.27
CA VAL A 216 8.90 6.38 -4.73
C VAL A 216 7.55 6.59 -5.41
N TYR A 217 7.56 7.42 -6.45
CA TYR A 217 6.46 7.65 -7.38
C TYR A 217 6.83 7.14 -8.77
N VAL A 218 6.05 6.19 -9.28
CA VAL A 218 6.29 5.52 -10.55
C VAL A 218 5.11 5.73 -11.48
N ASP A 219 5.40 6.10 -12.74
CA ASP A 219 4.37 6.28 -13.77
C ASP A 219 3.95 4.94 -14.40
N PRO A 220 2.88 4.91 -15.20
CA PRO A 220 2.39 3.69 -15.86
C PRO A 220 3.37 3.05 -16.87
N ASP A 221 4.41 3.77 -17.29
CA ASP A 221 5.51 3.24 -18.10
C ASP A 221 6.64 2.62 -17.25
N GLY A 222 6.53 2.67 -15.92
CA GLY A 222 7.54 2.17 -14.98
C GLY A 222 8.69 3.13 -14.73
N ARG A 223 8.57 4.40 -15.14
CA ARG A 223 9.60 5.41 -14.86
C ARG A 223 9.43 5.92 -13.43
N VAL A 224 10.53 5.99 -12.71
CA VAL A 224 10.59 6.69 -11.43
C VAL A 224 10.54 8.19 -11.71
N ILE A 225 9.41 8.82 -11.36
CA ILE A 225 9.19 10.26 -11.56
C ILE A 225 9.76 11.05 -10.39
N ALA A 226 9.62 10.51 -9.18
CA ALA A 226 10.23 11.06 -7.98
C ALA A 226 10.59 9.95 -7.00
N GLU A 227 11.69 10.12 -6.28
CA GLU A 227 12.15 9.23 -5.21
C GLU A 227 12.80 10.07 -4.12
N CYS A 228 12.48 9.75 -2.84
CA CYS A 228 13.28 10.25 -1.72
C CYS A 228 14.63 9.53 -1.73
N PRO A 229 15.75 10.25 -1.70
CA PRO A 229 17.09 9.63 -1.92
C PRO A 229 17.53 8.75 -0.74
N ASP A 230 17.00 8.99 0.44
CA ASP A 230 17.42 8.36 1.68
C ASP A 230 16.27 8.22 2.70
N ALA A 231 16.61 7.93 3.96
CA ALA A 231 15.66 7.77 5.05
C ALA A 231 15.27 9.08 5.75
N ALA A 232 15.77 10.25 5.32
CA ALA A 232 15.41 11.51 5.95
C ALA A 232 13.91 11.82 5.76
N PRO A 233 13.27 12.50 6.74
CA PRO A 233 11.91 13.00 6.55
C PRO A 233 11.83 13.93 5.34
N ALA A 234 10.82 13.73 4.50
CA ALA A 234 10.62 14.50 3.28
C ALA A 234 9.15 14.52 2.86
N VAL A 235 8.74 15.59 2.19
CA VAL A 235 7.45 15.66 1.50
C VAL A 235 7.73 15.75 0.00
N THR A 236 7.30 14.72 -0.73
CA THR A 236 7.41 14.69 -2.19
C THR A 236 6.07 15.11 -2.78
N ILE A 237 6.11 16.20 -3.55
CA ILE A 237 4.92 16.70 -4.26
C ILE A 237 4.93 16.11 -5.66
N VAL A 238 3.84 15.45 -6.02
CA VAL A 238 3.65 14.81 -7.32
C VAL A 238 2.35 15.26 -7.97
N GLU A 239 2.37 15.36 -9.28
CA GLU A 239 1.18 15.64 -10.08
C GLU A 239 0.71 14.36 -10.76
N ILE A 240 -0.57 14.08 -10.67
CA ILE A 240 -1.21 12.96 -11.36
C ILE A 240 -1.83 13.48 -12.66
N ASP A 241 -1.38 12.91 -13.76
CA ASP A 241 -2.01 13.09 -15.07
C ASP A 241 -2.97 11.91 -15.33
N PRO A 242 -4.30 12.11 -15.22
CA PRO A 242 -5.27 11.04 -15.43
C PRO A 242 -5.26 10.50 -16.86
N ASP A 243 -4.81 11.29 -17.82
CA ASP A 243 -4.79 10.90 -19.23
C ASP A 243 -3.65 9.93 -19.53
N LYS A 244 -2.58 9.97 -18.74
CA LYS A 244 -1.39 9.12 -18.93
C LYS A 244 -1.71 7.64 -18.83
N VAL A 245 -2.53 7.21 -17.87
CA VAL A 245 -2.93 5.79 -17.75
C VAL A 245 -3.72 5.35 -18.97
N ARG A 246 -4.67 6.19 -19.41
CA ARG A 246 -5.47 5.92 -20.61
C ARG A 246 -4.58 5.82 -21.85
N GLU A 247 -3.63 6.77 -22.02
CA GLU A 247 -2.69 6.77 -23.14
C GLU A 247 -1.88 5.46 -23.17
N VAL A 248 -1.29 5.05 -22.04
CA VAL A 248 -0.46 3.84 -21.95
C VAL A 248 -1.29 2.58 -22.19
N ARG A 249 -2.52 2.50 -21.70
CA ARG A 249 -3.41 1.35 -21.95
C ARG A 249 -3.88 1.29 -23.41
N GLU A 250 -4.14 2.43 -24.04
CA GLU A 250 -4.61 2.51 -25.42
C GLU A 250 -3.49 2.30 -26.43
N HIS A 251 -2.35 2.96 -26.23
CA HIS A 251 -1.26 2.96 -27.19
C HIS A 251 -0.10 2.03 -26.81
N GLY A 252 -0.03 1.61 -25.56
CA GLY A 252 1.03 0.76 -25.01
C GLY A 252 2.26 1.55 -24.58
N THR A 253 3.05 0.94 -23.69
CA THR A 253 4.37 1.46 -23.33
C THR A 253 5.20 1.63 -24.59
N VAL A 254 5.73 2.83 -24.81
CA VAL A 254 6.43 3.26 -26.04
C VAL A 254 5.67 2.95 -27.34
N GLY A 255 4.33 2.94 -27.27
CA GLY A 255 3.45 2.66 -28.41
C GLY A 255 3.38 1.21 -28.84
N LEU A 256 3.84 0.25 -28.03
CA LEU A 256 3.98 -1.17 -28.41
C LEU A 256 3.21 -2.13 -27.51
N ASN A 257 3.40 -2.03 -26.19
CA ASN A 257 2.95 -3.06 -25.24
C ASN A 257 1.56 -2.74 -24.67
N ARG A 258 0.53 -3.04 -25.44
CA ARG A 258 -0.88 -2.87 -25.07
C ARG A 258 -1.39 -4.13 -24.40
N LEU A 259 -1.18 -4.27 -23.07
CA LEU A 259 -1.45 -5.51 -22.35
C LEU A 259 -2.92 -5.92 -22.39
N GLY A 260 -3.84 -4.98 -22.17
CA GLY A 260 -5.27 -5.25 -22.21
C GLY A 260 -5.77 -5.74 -23.58
N ASN A 261 -5.11 -5.33 -24.66
CA ASN A 261 -5.47 -5.69 -26.02
C ASN A 261 -4.89 -7.05 -26.46
N GLN A 262 -4.12 -7.73 -25.62
CA GLN A 262 -3.59 -9.06 -25.92
C GLN A 262 -4.58 -10.17 -25.54
N ILE A 263 -5.65 -9.84 -24.81
CA ILE A 263 -6.73 -10.77 -24.45
C ILE A 263 -7.98 -10.34 -25.21
N TRP A 264 -8.36 -11.08 -26.24
CA TRP A 264 -9.46 -10.73 -27.12
C TRP A 264 -10.75 -11.44 -26.70
N ALA A 265 -11.89 -10.81 -26.92
CA ALA A 265 -13.20 -11.34 -26.54
C ALA A 265 -13.53 -12.73 -27.14
N GLY A 266 -12.84 -13.13 -28.22
CA GLY A 266 -12.99 -14.45 -28.86
C GLY A 266 -11.96 -15.48 -28.44
N ASP A 267 -11.01 -15.12 -27.57
CA ASP A 267 -9.97 -16.03 -27.13
C ASP A 267 -10.52 -17.11 -26.18
N THR A 268 -9.90 -18.28 -26.18
CA THR A 268 -10.19 -19.30 -25.19
C THR A 268 -9.80 -18.80 -23.81
N PRO A 269 -10.70 -18.90 -22.82
CA PRO A 269 -10.38 -18.48 -21.45
C PRO A 269 -9.11 -19.17 -20.93
N ILE A 270 -8.19 -18.36 -20.39
CA ILE A 270 -6.95 -18.84 -19.79
C ILE A 270 -7.27 -19.44 -18.43
N ARG A 271 -6.92 -20.70 -18.22
CA ARG A 271 -7.06 -21.36 -16.92
C ARG A 271 -5.94 -20.93 -16.00
N LEU A 272 -6.29 -20.62 -14.74
CA LEU A 272 -5.37 -20.33 -13.66
C LEU A 272 -5.44 -21.45 -12.59
N PRO A 273 -4.93 -22.66 -12.87
CA PRO A 273 -5.16 -23.82 -12.03
C PRO A 273 -4.54 -23.71 -10.63
N ALA A 274 -3.53 -22.84 -10.45
CA ALA A 274 -2.91 -22.62 -9.16
C ALA A 274 -3.86 -21.96 -8.16
N TYR A 275 -4.83 -21.17 -8.63
CA TYR A 275 -5.70 -20.39 -7.76
C TYR A 275 -7.12 -20.92 -7.72
N ASP A 276 -7.63 -21.54 -8.79
CA ASP A 276 -9.03 -22.00 -8.89
C ASP A 276 -10.04 -20.97 -8.35
N GLY A 277 -9.78 -19.69 -8.62
CA GLY A 277 -10.56 -18.54 -8.15
C GLY A 277 -10.21 -18.04 -6.74
N THR A 278 -9.36 -18.75 -5.98
CA THR A 278 -8.88 -18.34 -4.65
C THR A 278 -7.42 -18.73 -4.46
N MET A 279 -6.68 -17.94 -3.71
CA MET A 279 -5.37 -18.34 -3.17
C MET A 279 -5.63 -19.13 -1.88
N ASP A 280 -5.69 -20.46 -2.01
CA ASP A 280 -5.85 -21.34 -0.85
C ASP A 280 -4.47 -21.77 -0.33
N PRO A 281 -4.05 -21.38 0.88
CA PRO A 281 -2.77 -21.77 1.44
C PRO A 281 -2.61 -23.27 1.62
N LEU A 282 -3.72 -24.04 1.65
CA LEU A 282 -3.70 -25.51 1.73
C LEU A 282 -3.47 -26.18 0.37
N ARG A 283 -3.58 -25.45 -0.75
CA ARG A 283 -3.34 -25.94 -2.11
C ARG A 283 -1.91 -25.74 -2.60
N ARG A 284 -0.95 -25.54 -1.69
CA ARG A 284 0.46 -25.55 -2.07
C ARG A 284 0.82 -26.87 -2.74
N ALA A 285 1.65 -26.78 -3.79
CA ALA A 285 2.20 -28.00 -4.42
C ALA A 285 2.86 -28.88 -3.35
N PRO A 286 2.71 -30.22 -3.41
CA PRO A 286 3.20 -31.14 -2.37
C PRO A 286 4.68 -30.97 -2.02
N ASP A 287 5.50 -30.55 -2.99
CA ASP A 287 6.94 -30.37 -2.82
C ASP A 287 7.35 -29.09 -2.09
N SER A 288 6.41 -28.19 -1.81
CA SER A 288 6.67 -26.97 -0.99
C SER A 288 6.39 -27.19 0.50
N ALA A 289 5.88 -28.35 0.89
CA ALA A 289 5.56 -28.75 2.25
C ALA A 289 6.72 -29.40 3.00
N ALA A 290 7.98 -29.24 2.56
CA ALA A 290 9.11 -29.59 3.41
C ALA A 290 9.11 -28.64 4.60
N ASP A 291 8.70 -29.17 5.77
CA ASP A 291 8.91 -28.55 7.07
C ASP A 291 10.37 -28.06 7.14
N PRO A 292 10.64 -26.74 7.29
CA PRO A 292 12.02 -26.25 7.39
C PRO A 292 12.78 -26.84 8.60
N GLY A 293 12.11 -27.57 9.50
CA GLY A 293 12.68 -28.27 10.65
C GLY A 293 12.85 -29.79 10.45
N ALA A 294 12.35 -30.37 9.36
CA ALA A 294 12.51 -31.80 9.15
C ALA A 294 13.95 -32.13 8.66
N PRO A 295 14.68 -33.04 9.33
CA PRO A 295 16.00 -33.44 8.88
C PRO A 295 15.87 -34.11 7.49
N ARG A 296 16.58 -33.58 6.49
CA ARG A 296 16.70 -34.24 5.18
C ARG A 296 17.31 -35.61 5.38
N SER A 297 16.60 -36.65 5.00
CA SER A 297 17.16 -38.00 4.92
C SER A 297 18.29 -37.98 3.88
N HIS A 298 19.54 -37.92 4.35
CA HIS A 298 20.67 -38.24 3.50
C HIS A 298 20.57 -39.73 3.20
N ASP A 299 20.29 -40.06 1.96
CA ASP A 299 20.50 -41.43 1.46
C ASP A 299 21.94 -41.84 1.76
N ALA A 300 22.07 -42.85 2.60
CA ALA A 300 23.35 -43.48 2.84
C ALA A 300 23.84 -44.11 1.51
N PRO A 301 25.13 -43.98 1.16
CA PRO A 301 25.64 -44.63 0.00
C PRO A 301 25.55 -46.16 0.23
N THR A 302 24.81 -46.84 -0.63
CA THR A 302 24.80 -48.30 -0.70
C THR A 302 26.21 -48.76 -1.12
N GLY A 303 26.96 -49.23 -0.14
CA GLY A 303 28.23 -49.89 -0.38
C GLY A 303 27.97 -51.17 -1.19
N GLY A 304 28.44 -51.18 -2.42
CA GLY A 304 28.59 -52.41 -3.20
C GLY A 304 29.85 -53.11 -2.77
N GLY A 305 29.71 -54.37 -2.40
CA GLY A 305 30.77 -55.35 -2.32
C GLY A 305 31.13 -55.89 -3.69
#